data_5d511b94e3dfef38aabfdf68e58f6e09
#
_entry.id   5d511b94e3dfef38aabfdf68e58f6e09
#
_cell.length_a   1.000
_cell.length_b   1.000
_cell.length_c   1.000
_cell.angle_alpha   90.00
_cell.angle_beta   90.00
_cell.angle_gamma   90.00
#
_symmetry.space_group_name_H-M   'P 1'
#
loop_
_entity.id
_entity.type
_entity.pdbx_description
1 polymer ?
#
loop_
_entity_poly.entity_id
_entity_poly.type
_entity_poly.pdbx_seq_one_letter_code
_entity_poly.pdbx_strand_id
1 'polypeptide(L)'
;RDSFYTKLRELQETKAGKVRIAYFGDSMNDGDYIVQDVRSEFQENYGGEGVGYVAVSSLSAGARGSISHQYSKNWFSQSFIKVKKPMKPFGIDGQVFFAKDPAQAYWVRYKAQSQKHSTLLNNPVLLYGRGNNSKAYVTVAADKDSVSNKSLNPVNLLNTLSLSSHNAKSIQVNFHNADSIPIYGL
;
A
#
# COMPACT_ATOMS: atom_id res chain seq x y z
N ARG A 1 -26.77 0.69 -4.37
CA ARG A 1 -26.72 2.01 -3.68
C ARG A 1 -27.06 1.88 -2.21
N ASP A 2 -28.10 1.17 -1.86
CA ASP A 2 -28.55 1.03 -0.46
C ASP A 2 -27.51 0.38 0.46
N SER A 3 -26.76 -0.60 -0.03
CA SER A 3 -25.71 -1.29 0.72
C SER A 3 -24.54 -0.38 1.14
N PHE A 4 -24.15 0.59 0.33
CA PHE A 4 -23.07 1.52 0.66
C PHE A 4 -23.47 2.50 1.76
N TYR A 5 -24.64 3.14 1.61
CA TYR A 5 -25.16 4.07 2.61
C TYR A 5 -25.52 3.38 3.93
N THR A 6 -26.03 2.15 3.86
CA THR A 6 -26.27 1.34 5.06
C THR A 6 -24.97 1.09 5.83
N LYS A 7 -23.90 0.67 5.13
CA LYS A 7 -22.60 0.47 5.77
C LYS A 7 -21.98 1.74 6.34
N LEU A 8 -22.16 2.89 5.68
CA LEU A 8 -21.71 4.17 6.22
C LEU A 8 -22.47 4.54 7.51
N ARG A 9 -23.79 4.32 7.52
CA ARG A 9 -24.61 4.56 8.70
C ARG A 9 -24.21 3.64 9.84
N GLU A 10 -24.07 2.34 9.59
CA GLU A 10 -23.58 1.37 10.57
C GLU A 10 -22.22 1.79 11.15
N LEU A 11 -21.29 2.23 10.29
CA LEU A 11 -19.99 2.73 10.72
C LEU A 11 -20.11 3.97 11.62
N GLN A 12 -21.02 4.88 11.28
CA GLN A 12 -21.27 6.10 12.06
C GLN A 12 -21.88 5.80 13.43
N GLU A 13 -22.81 4.84 13.48
CA GLU A 13 -23.52 4.45 14.71
C GLU A 13 -22.66 3.58 15.63
N THR A 14 -22.00 2.57 15.08
CA THR A 14 -21.27 1.57 15.86
C THR A 14 -19.81 1.94 16.11
N LYS A 15 -19.24 2.85 15.32
CA LYS A 15 -17.80 3.18 15.28
C LYS A 15 -16.90 1.94 15.04
N ALA A 16 -17.47 0.89 14.45
CA ALA A 16 -16.79 -0.38 14.20
C ALA A 16 -16.90 -0.79 12.71
N GLY A 17 -15.92 -1.55 12.22
CA GLY A 17 -15.89 -2.00 10.84
C GLY A 17 -15.06 -1.12 9.91
N LYS A 18 -15.21 -1.32 8.61
CA LYS A 18 -14.50 -0.56 7.56
C LYS A 18 -15.34 -0.41 6.30
N VAL A 19 -15.39 0.77 5.76
CA VAL A 19 -15.89 1.04 4.41
C VAL A 19 -14.70 1.37 3.52
N ARG A 20 -14.53 0.64 2.41
CA ARG A 20 -13.46 0.88 1.44
C ARG A 20 -14.03 1.47 0.17
N ILE A 21 -13.43 2.55 -0.30
CA ILE A 21 -13.82 3.25 -1.51
C ILE A 21 -12.68 3.14 -2.52
N ALA A 22 -12.93 2.58 -3.68
CA ALA A 22 -12.02 2.62 -4.81
C ALA A 22 -12.42 3.80 -5.71
N TYR A 23 -11.52 4.76 -5.86
CA TYR A 23 -11.72 5.96 -6.66
C TYR A 23 -10.85 5.87 -7.92
N PHE A 24 -11.50 5.75 -9.07
CA PHE A 24 -10.82 5.63 -10.37
C PHE A 24 -10.86 6.96 -11.12
N GLY A 25 -9.75 7.30 -11.77
CA GLY A 25 -9.62 8.51 -12.55
C GLY A 25 -8.28 8.56 -13.30
N ASP A 26 -7.89 9.74 -13.69
CA ASP A 26 -6.68 10.04 -14.45
C ASP A 26 -5.47 10.35 -13.54
N SER A 27 -4.46 11.06 -14.07
CA SER A 27 -3.24 11.45 -13.38
C SER A 27 -3.45 12.33 -12.14
N MET A 28 -4.59 13.02 -12.03
CA MET A 28 -4.93 13.82 -10.85
C MET A 28 -5.19 12.92 -9.64
N ASN A 29 -5.74 11.73 -9.88
CA ASN A 29 -5.93 10.72 -8.84
C ASN A 29 -4.61 10.06 -8.42
N ASP A 30 -3.71 9.79 -9.37
CA ASP A 30 -2.39 9.21 -9.07
C ASP A 30 -1.58 10.12 -8.14
N GLY A 31 -1.66 11.44 -8.33
CA GLY A 31 -1.07 12.46 -7.45
C GLY A 31 -1.77 12.66 -6.10
N ASP A 32 -2.88 11.97 -5.84
CA ASP A 32 -3.72 12.12 -4.63
C ASP A 32 -4.38 13.52 -4.47
N TYR A 33 -4.33 14.36 -5.50
CA TYR A 33 -4.78 15.77 -5.41
C TYR A 33 -6.28 15.92 -5.08
N ILE A 34 -7.13 15.06 -5.64
CA ILE A 34 -8.56 15.06 -5.37
C ILE A 34 -8.89 14.08 -4.24
N VAL A 35 -8.29 12.89 -4.29
CA VAL A 35 -8.64 11.78 -3.41
C VAL A 35 -8.28 12.08 -1.95
N GLN A 36 -7.21 12.84 -1.69
CA GLN A 36 -6.84 13.22 -0.33
C GLN A 36 -7.93 14.04 0.38
N ASP A 37 -8.59 14.96 -0.31
CA ASP A 37 -9.63 15.79 0.28
C ASP A 37 -10.92 14.99 0.49
N VAL A 38 -11.31 14.20 -0.51
CA VAL A 38 -12.44 13.26 -0.40
C VAL A 38 -12.24 12.30 0.77
N ARG A 39 -11.04 11.72 0.89
CA ARG A 39 -10.70 10.83 2.00
C ARG A 39 -10.78 11.54 3.35
N SER A 40 -10.19 12.72 3.46
CA SER A 40 -10.22 13.52 4.69
C SER A 40 -11.64 13.85 5.13
N GLU A 41 -12.53 14.20 4.20
CA GLU A 41 -13.94 14.48 4.46
C GLU A 41 -14.69 13.24 4.97
N PHE A 42 -14.48 12.08 4.34
CA PHE A 42 -15.05 10.82 4.83
C PHE A 42 -14.53 10.44 6.22
N GLN A 43 -13.24 10.63 6.46
CA GLN A 43 -12.62 10.34 7.76
C GLN A 43 -13.12 11.27 8.86
N GLU A 44 -13.38 12.54 8.54
CA GLU A 44 -13.98 13.48 9.47
C GLU A 44 -15.41 13.08 9.88
N ASN A 45 -16.22 12.71 8.91
CA ASN A 45 -17.64 12.44 9.13
C ASN A 45 -17.92 11.05 9.71
N TYR A 46 -17.12 10.06 9.32
CA TYR A 46 -17.37 8.64 9.65
C TYR A 46 -16.27 8.01 10.50
N GLY A 47 -15.20 8.75 10.77
CA GLY A 47 -14.02 8.23 11.45
C GLY A 47 -13.06 7.49 10.51
N GLY A 48 -11.94 7.07 11.07
CA GLY A 48 -10.86 6.41 10.34
C GLY A 48 -9.66 7.32 10.17
N GLU A 49 -8.53 6.70 9.83
CA GLU A 49 -7.24 7.37 9.67
C GLU A 49 -6.40 6.66 8.60
N GLY A 50 -5.36 7.35 8.13
CA GLY A 50 -4.38 6.84 7.18
C GLY A 50 -4.66 7.20 5.73
N VAL A 51 -3.68 6.92 4.89
CA VAL A 51 -3.64 7.36 3.49
C VAL A 51 -4.28 6.37 2.50
N GLY A 52 -4.74 5.23 2.99
CA GLY A 52 -5.23 4.15 2.15
C GLY A 52 -4.10 3.45 1.38
N TYR A 53 -4.43 2.92 0.21
CA TYR A 53 -3.48 2.17 -0.62
C TYR A 53 -2.39 3.08 -1.22
N VAL A 54 -1.14 2.60 -1.16
CA VAL A 54 0.02 3.22 -1.82
C VAL A 54 0.81 2.15 -2.57
N ALA A 55 1.01 2.35 -3.87
CA ALA A 55 1.80 1.45 -4.72
C ALA A 55 3.26 1.35 -4.28
N VAL A 56 3.99 0.33 -4.78
CA VAL A 56 5.44 0.18 -4.56
C VAL A 56 6.23 1.35 -5.15
N SER A 57 5.86 1.79 -6.36
CA SER A 57 6.41 2.98 -6.99
C SER A 57 5.34 3.75 -7.73
N SER A 58 5.54 5.05 -7.91
CA SER A 58 4.64 5.92 -8.66
C SER A 58 5.44 7.07 -9.26
N LEU A 59 5.12 7.47 -10.48
CA LEU A 59 5.71 8.65 -11.12
C LEU A 59 5.32 9.95 -10.39
N SER A 60 4.18 9.97 -9.75
CA SER A 60 3.68 11.11 -8.98
C SER A 60 4.05 11.06 -7.49
N ALA A 61 4.89 10.11 -7.06
CA ALA A 61 5.26 9.94 -5.65
C ALA A 61 5.73 11.23 -4.97
N GLY A 62 6.48 12.06 -5.69
CA GLY A 62 6.96 13.34 -5.17
C GLY A 62 5.91 14.45 -5.06
N ALA A 63 4.75 14.28 -5.69
CA ALA A 63 3.66 15.26 -5.70
C ALA A 63 2.61 15.01 -4.60
N ARG A 64 2.62 13.83 -3.96
CA ARG A 64 1.63 13.46 -2.94
C ARG A 64 1.85 14.24 -1.65
N GLY A 65 0.84 15.02 -1.22
CA GLY A 65 0.85 15.75 0.04
C GLY A 65 0.51 14.91 1.27
N SER A 66 -0.19 13.79 1.08
CA SER A 66 -0.66 12.93 2.16
C SER A 66 0.41 11.99 2.72
N ILE A 67 1.40 11.62 1.90
CA ILE A 67 2.46 10.68 2.26
C ILE A 67 3.74 10.98 1.49
N SER A 68 4.90 10.95 2.16
CA SER A 68 6.20 10.91 1.50
C SER A 68 6.50 9.46 1.13
N HIS A 69 6.80 9.23 -0.15
CA HIS A 69 6.98 7.92 -0.72
C HIS A 69 8.33 7.85 -1.45
N GLN A 70 9.19 6.95 -1.00
CA GLN A 70 10.50 6.69 -1.60
C GLN A 70 10.67 5.19 -1.84
N TYR A 71 11.45 4.84 -2.86
CA TYR A 71 11.67 3.44 -3.25
C TYR A 71 12.98 3.27 -4.01
N SER A 72 13.52 2.06 -4.01
CA SER A 72 14.66 1.71 -4.85
C SER A 72 14.27 1.74 -6.33
N LYS A 73 15.16 2.23 -7.20
CA LYS A 73 14.83 2.47 -8.62
C LYS A 73 14.86 1.22 -9.51
N ASN A 74 15.31 0.10 -8.98
CA ASN A 74 15.50 -1.17 -9.68
C ASN A 74 14.28 -2.07 -9.74
N TRP A 75 13.12 -1.65 -9.21
CA TRP A 75 11.87 -2.40 -9.33
C TRP A 75 11.49 -2.61 -10.80
N PHE A 76 11.27 -3.88 -11.18
CA PHE A 76 10.62 -4.18 -12.44
C PHE A 76 9.11 -4.07 -12.28
N SER A 77 8.46 -3.26 -13.10
CA SER A 77 7.02 -3.05 -13.04
C SER A 77 6.33 -3.36 -14.36
N GLN A 78 5.10 -3.83 -14.27
CA GLN A 78 4.17 -3.93 -15.38
C GLN A 78 2.89 -3.19 -15.04
N SER A 79 2.31 -2.47 -16.00
CA SER A 79 1.03 -1.78 -15.85
C SER A 79 0.08 -2.16 -16.98
N PHE A 80 -1.22 -2.13 -16.71
CA PHE A 80 -2.26 -2.47 -17.69
C PHE A 80 -2.24 -1.56 -18.93
N ILE A 81 -1.71 -0.35 -18.80
CA ILE A 81 -1.57 0.60 -19.92
C ILE A 81 -0.52 0.09 -20.93
N LYS A 82 0.57 -0.50 -20.44
CA LYS A 82 1.72 -0.91 -21.27
C LYS A 82 1.71 -2.38 -21.63
N VAL A 83 1.12 -3.24 -20.82
CA VAL A 83 1.21 -4.70 -20.93
C VAL A 83 -0.18 -5.32 -20.91
N LYS A 84 -0.59 -5.93 -22.04
CA LYS A 84 -1.89 -6.62 -22.15
C LYS A 84 -1.91 -7.99 -21.43
N LYS A 85 -0.77 -8.69 -21.40
CA LYS A 85 -0.62 -10.01 -20.75
C LYS A 85 0.49 -9.91 -19.72
N PRO A 86 0.18 -9.58 -18.46
CA PRO A 86 1.18 -9.47 -17.41
C PRO A 86 1.71 -10.85 -16.98
N MET A 87 2.91 -10.87 -16.39
CA MET A 87 3.50 -12.09 -15.81
C MET A 87 2.69 -12.64 -14.64
N LYS A 88 2.03 -11.78 -13.91
CA LYS A 88 1.13 -12.06 -12.78
C LYS A 88 -0.04 -11.07 -12.82
N PRO A 89 -1.17 -11.36 -12.17
CA PRO A 89 -2.31 -10.44 -12.09
C PRO A 89 -1.87 -9.05 -11.61
N PHE A 90 -2.51 -8.03 -12.13
CA PHE A 90 -2.32 -6.66 -11.65
C PHE A 90 -2.93 -6.46 -10.27
N GLY A 91 -2.36 -5.54 -9.50
CA GLY A 91 -2.96 -5.00 -8.28
C GLY A 91 -4.17 -4.12 -8.55
N ILE A 92 -4.72 -3.54 -7.48
CA ILE A 92 -5.93 -2.69 -7.54
C ILE A 92 -5.73 -1.42 -8.37
N ASP A 93 -4.49 -0.93 -8.46
CA ASP A 93 -4.07 0.23 -9.25
C ASP A 93 -3.68 -0.13 -10.69
N GLY A 94 -3.89 -1.38 -11.10
CA GLY A 94 -3.51 -1.84 -12.44
C GLY A 94 -2.00 -2.01 -12.63
N GLN A 95 -1.23 -2.14 -11.57
CA GLN A 95 0.21 -2.34 -11.59
C GLN A 95 0.63 -3.60 -10.83
N VAL A 96 1.82 -4.11 -11.14
CA VAL A 96 2.48 -5.19 -10.42
C VAL A 96 3.99 -4.98 -10.45
N PHE A 97 4.66 -5.25 -9.33
CA PHE A 97 6.08 -4.98 -9.13
C PHE A 97 6.83 -6.26 -8.76
N PHE A 98 8.08 -6.39 -9.22
CA PHE A 98 8.93 -7.55 -8.96
C PHE A 98 10.35 -7.11 -8.57
N ALA A 99 10.88 -7.77 -7.55
CA ALA A 99 12.29 -7.70 -7.15
C ALA A 99 13.08 -8.78 -7.92
N LYS A 100 13.35 -8.56 -9.22
CA LYS A 100 13.84 -9.61 -10.15
C LYS A 100 15.22 -10.14 -9.85
N ASP A 101 16.11 -9.33 -9.32
CA ASP A 101 17.51 -9.70 -9.10
C ASP A 101 17.76 -9.83 -7.58
N PRO A 102 17.90 -11.06 -7.06
CA PRO A 102 18.09 -11.27 -5.62
C PRO A 102 19.42 -10.72 -5.09
N ALA A 103 20.37 -10.37 -5.96
CA ALA A 103 21.62 -9.72 -5.58
C ALA A 103 21.48 -8.22 -5.31
N GLN A 104 20.37 -7.62 -5.72
CA GLN A 104 20.12 -6.20 -5.53
C GLN A 104 19.20 -5.94 -4.32
N ALA A 105 19.37 -4.76 -3.72
CA ALA A 105 18.50 -4.31 -2.64
C ALA A 105 17.20 -3.70 -3.20
N TYR A 106 16.07 -4.24 -2.77
CA TYR A 106 14.73 -3.73 -3.07
C TYR A 106 14.08 -3.23 -1.79
N TRP A 107 13.64 -2.00 -1.83
CA TRP A 107 13.01 -1.38 -0.65
C TRP A 107 11.98 -0.35 -1.05
N VAL A 108 11.06 -0.10 -0.12
CA VAL A 108 10.10 1.02 -0.15
C VAL A 108 10.11 1.70 1.22
N ARG A 109 9.92 3.00 1.23
CA ARG A 109 9.79 3.80 2.45
C ARG A 109 8.60 4.73 2.34
N TYR A 110 7.77 4.70 3.35
CA TYR A 110 6.62 5.58 3.48
C TYR A 110 6.74 6.38 4.77
N LYS A 111 6.40 7.66 4.70
CA LYS A 111 6.38 8.56 5.86
C LYS A 111 5.11 9.37 5.82
N ALA A 112 4.31 9.29 6.89
CA ALA A 112 3.14 10.12 7.09
C ALA A 112 3.51 11.61 7.06
N GLN A 113 2.63 12.43 6.53
CA GLN A 113 2.78 13.88 6.48
C GLN A 113 1.80 14.56 7.45
N SER A 114 1.72 15.87 7.41
CA SER A 114 0.90 16.66 8.34
C SER A 114 -0.56 16.80 7.94
N GLN A 115 -1.02 16.08 6.91
CA GLN A 115 -2.42 16.12 6.48
C GLN A 115 -3.33 15.52 7.56
N LYS A 116 -4.47 16.16 7.80
CA LYS A 116 -5.49 15.72 8.76
C LYS A 116 -5.86 14.25 8.51
N HIS A 117 -6.03 13.47 9.57
CA HIS A 117 -6.31 12.03 9.56
C HIS A 117 -5.22 11.12 8.91
N SER A 118 -4.08 11.69 8.51
CA SER A 118 -2.99 10.94 7.86
C SER A 118 -1.61 11.24 8.49
N THR A 119 -1.59 11.66 9.75
CA THR A 119 -0.35 12.01 10.47
C THR A 119 0.45 10.80 10.97
N LEU A 120 -0.16 9.61 10.91
CA LEU A 120 0.45 8.34 11.25
C LEU A 120 0.10 7.29 10.19
N LEU A 121 0.95 6.27 10.06
CA LEU A 121 0.70 5.06 9.29
C LEU A 121 0.03 4.04 10.19
N ASN A 122 -1.28 3.93 10.09
CA ASN A 122 -2.09 3.10 10.97
C ASN A 122 -2.20 1.68 10.40
N ASN A 123 -1.71 0.69 11.15
CA ASN A 123 -1.79 -0.72 10.79
C ASN A 123 -1.36 -1.00 9.33
N PRO A 124 -0.12 -0.65 8.93
CA PRO A 124 0.34 -0.84 7.57
C PRO A 124 0.36 -2.33 7.20
N VAL A 125 -0.19 -2.64 6.03
CA VAL A 125 -0.33 -4.01 5.51
C VAL A 125 0.28 -4.09 4.12
N LEU A 126 1.23 -5.01 3.93
CA LEU A 126 1.78 -5.33 2.62
C LEU A 126 0.81 -6.24 1.86
N LEU A 127 0.56 -5.87 0.59
CA LEU A 127 -0.23 -6.65 -0.36
C LEU A 127 0.71 -7.30 -1.38
N TYR A 128 0.64 -8.63 -1.53
CA TYR A 128 1.48 -9.39 -2.45
C TYR A 128 0.75 -10.63 -2.97
N GLY A 129 1.21 -11.19 -4.07
CA GLY A 129 0.55 -12.30 -4.72
C GLY A 129 1.26 -13.63 -4.56
N ARG A 130 0.85 -14.61 -5.38
CA ARG A 130 1.41 -15.97 -5.40
C ARG A 130 2.79 -15.99 -6.05
N GLY A 131 3.75 -16.58 -5.35
CA GLY A 131 5.10 -16.85 -5.81
C GLY A 131 5.60 -18.22 -5.38
N ASN A 132 6.81 -18.58 -5.80
CA ASN A 132 7.37 -19.92 -5.58
C ASN A 132 8.49 -19.96 -4.53
N ASN A 133 8.90 -18.80 -3.98
CA ASN A 133 10.00 -18.75 -3.02
C ASN A 133 9.46 -18.74 -1.58
N SER A 134 9.55 -19.88 -0.91
CA SER A 134 9.15 -20.04 0.49
C SER A 134 10.15 -19.43 1.51
N LYS A 135 11.33 -19.02 1.05
CA LYS A 135 12.35 -18.34 1.88
C LYS A 135 12.27 -16.82 1.78
N ALA A 136 11.28 -16.30 1.08
CA ALA A 136 11.10 -14.87 0.95
C ALA A 136 10.65 -14.24 2.27
N TYR A 137 11.23 -13.10 2.59
CA TYR A 137 10.87 -12.35 3.78
C TYR A 137 11.08 -10.85 3.57
N VAL A 138 10.54 -10.07 4.46
CA VAL A 138 10.79 -8.63 4.52
C VAL A 138 11.39 -8.25 5.87
N THR A 139 12.33 -7.31 5.83
CA THR A 139 12.78 -6.60 7.02
C THR A 139 12.03 -5.30 7.11
N VAL A 140 11.34 -5.09 8.20
CA VAL A 140 10.50 -3.91 8.44
C VAL A 140 11.14 -3.05 9.52
N ALA A 141 11.43 -1.80 9.21
CA ALA A 141 11.82 -0.78 10.17
C ALA A 141 10.68 0.23 10.31
N ALA A 142 10.05 0.26 11.48
CA ALA A 142 9.01 1.23 11.82
C ALA A 142 9.61 2.27 12.78
N ASP A 143 9.61 3.53 12.38
CA ASP A 143 10.31 4.63 13.03
C ASP A 143 11.81 4.33 13.24
N LYS A 144 12.43 4.82 14.32
CA LYS A 144 13.88 4.68 14.52
C LYS A 144 14.29 3.42 15.32
N ASP A 145 13.35 2.79 16.02
CA ASP A 145 13.69 1.89 17.13
C ASP A 145 13.18 0.45 17.01
N SER A 146 12.40 0.12 15.97
CA SER A 146 11.88 -1.24 15.82
C SER A 146 12.19 -1.83 14.46
N VAL A 147 13.06 -2.83 14.44
CA VAL A 147 13.35 -3.64 13.25
C VAL A 147 12.83 -5.05 13.46
N SER A 148 12.06 -5.57 12.52
CA SER A 148 11.54 -6.93 12.58
C SER A 148 11.65 -7.63 11.22
N ASN A 149 11.88 -8.94 11.25
CA ASN A 149 11.82 -9.80 10.06
C ASN A 149 10.47 -10.51 10.02
N LYS A 150 9.84 -10.52 8.84
CA LYS A 150 8.55 -11.16 8.62
C LYS A 150 8.59 -12.00 7.36
N SER A 151 8.29 -13.29 7.49
CA SER A 151 8.23 -14.22 6.35
C SER A 151 7.06 -13.90 5.44
N LEU A 152 7.28 -14.01 4.14
CA LEU A 152 6.21 -13.98 3.14
C LEU A 152 5.70 -15.41 2.95
N ASN A 153 4.37 -15.56 2.90
CA ASN A 153 3.71 -16.83 2.56
C ASN A 153 2.91 -16.67 1.27
N PRO A 154 3.55 -16.78 0.09
CA PRO A 154 2.97 -16.41 -1.19
C PRO A 154 2.12 -17.52 -1.83
N VAL A 155 1.18 -18.10 -1.08
CA VAL A 155 0.37 -19.26 -1.53
C VAL A 155 -0.90 -18.86 -2.27
N ASN A 156 -1.50 -17.71 -1.94
CA ASN A 156 -2.75 -17.25 -2.53
C ASN A 156 -2.51 -16.23 -3.65
N LEU A 157 -3.52 -16.02 -4.51
CA LEU A 157 -3.48 -14.96 -5.53
C LEU A 157 -3.30 -13.57 -4.92
N LEU A 158 -3.90 -13.35 -3.75
CA LEU A 158 -3.69 -12.17 -2.93
C LEU A 158 -3.42 -12.61 -1.49
N ASN A 159 -2.29 -12.14 -0.95
CA ASN A 159 -1.88 -12.33 0.43
C ASN A 159 -1.70 -10.97 1.09
N THR A 160 -1.85 -10.94 2.40
CA THR A 160 -1.64 -9.76 3.23
C THR A 160 -0.65 -10.07 4.34
N LEU A 161 0.22 -9.11 4.67
CA LEU A 161 1.13 -9.21 5.80
C LEU A 161 1.07 -7.92 6.62
N SER A 162 0.67 -8.00 7.87
CA SER A 162 0.75 -6.87 8.80
C SER A 162 2.22 -6.52 9.06
N LEU A 163 2.60 -5.28 8.78
CA LEU A 163 3.98 -4.81 8.89
C LEU A 163 4.29 -4.26 10.29
N SER A 164 3.30 -3.67 10.96
CA SER A 164 3.42 -3.17 12.33
C SER A 164 2.12 -3.42 13.08
N SER A 165 2.24 -3.62 14.39
CA SER A 165 1.11 -3.75 15.31
C SER A 165 0.71 -2.42 15.96
N HIS A 166 1.46 -1.36 15.70
CA HIS A 166 1.24 -0.02 16.24
C HIS A 166 1.43 1.03 15.15
N ASN A 167 0.94 2.22 15.42
CA ASN A 167 1.02 3.35 14.50
C ASN A 167 2.47 3.86 14.46
N ALA A 168 2.94 4.16 13.26
CA ALA A 168 4.28 4.68 13.02
C ALA A 168 4.22 5.96 12.18
N LYS A 169 5.19 6.85 12.36
CA LYS A 169 5.35 8.01 11.47
C LYS A 169 5.99 7.62 10.15
N SER A 170 6.87 6.63 10.17
CA SER A 170 7.55 6.13 8.99
C SER A 170 7.71 4.62 9.04
N ILE A 171 7.70 3.99 7.87
CA ILE A 171 7.98 2.58 7.71
C ILE A 171 8.88 2.38 6.49
N GLN A 172 9.92 1.58 6.66
CA GLN A 172 10.72 1.07 5.54
C GLN A 172 10.61 -0.44 5.49
N VAL A 173 10.39 -0.95 4.30
CA VAL A 173 10.29 -2.39 4.02
C VAL A 173 11.39 -2.75 3.04
N ASN A 174 12.29 -3.65 3.44
CA ASN A 174 13.32 -4.21 2.58
C ASN A 174 12.91 -5.64 2.22
N PHE A 175 13.01 -5.99 0.93
CA PHE A 175 12.56 -7.28 0.41
C PHE A 175 13.76 -8.20 0.17
N HIS A 176 13.65 -9.45 0.62
CA HIS A 176 14.69 -10.46 0.52
C HIS A 176 14.13 -11.73 -0.12
N ASN A 177 14.83 -12.28 -1.11
CA ASN A 177 14.44 -13.50 -1.83
C ASN A 177 13.01 -13.43 -2.44
N ALA A 178 12.57 -12.24 -2.84
CA ALA A 178 11.21 -12.00 -3.33
C ALA A 178 11.09 -11.99 -4.87
N ASP A 179 12.07 -12.55 -5.58
CA ASP A 179 12.24 -12.50 -7.03
C ASP A 179 11.06 -13.06 -7.84
N SER A 180 10.33 -14.04 -7.31
CA SER A 180 9.16 -14.66 -7.95
C SER A 180 7.82 -14.16 -7.44
N ILE A 181 7.81 -13.25 -6.47
CA ILE A 181 6.60 -12.80 -5.78
C ILE A 181 6.15 -11.46 -6.34
N PRO A 182 4.92 -11.37 -6.89
CA PRO A 182 4.36 -10.08 -7.27
C PRO A 182 4.05 -9.26 -6.02
N ILE A 183 4.57 -8.04 -5.97
CA ILE A 183 4.31 -7.07 -4.91
C ILE A 183 3.35 -6.02 -5.48
N TYR A 184 2.34 -5.65 -4.72
CA TYR A 184 1.33 -4.67 -5.17
C TYR A 184 1.52 -3.31 -4.50
N GLY A 185 1.63 -3.28 -3.18
CA GLY A 185 1.78 -2.05 -2.40
C GLY A 185 1.42 -2.25 -0.94
N LEU A 186 1.18 -1.16 -0.25
CA LEU A 186 0.76 -1.13 1.16
C LEU A 186 -0.61 -0.50 1.29
#